data_ee624b144eaf65f7b925a28e16362158
#
_entry.id   ee624b144eaf65f7b925a28e16362158
#
_cell.length_a   1.000
_cell.length_b   1.000
_cell.length_c   1.000
_cell.angle_alpha   90.00
_cell.angle_beta   90.00
_cell.angle_gamma   90.00
#
_symmetry.space_group_name_H-M   'P 1'
#
loop_
_entity.id
_entity.type
_entity.pdbx_description
1 polymer ?
#
loop_
_entity_poly.entity_id
_entity_poly.type
_entity_poly.pdbx_seq_one_letter_code
_entity_poly.pdbx_strand_id
1 'polypeptide(L)'
;IGVKICRDDQDILLSTKFGKCIRFMSKKLRLFKGRSSKGIRGIQLKDNDKVISLATLENPKIDQKIIKKNDKIKKGLNKFILSVTENGYGKRSSFLDYRVTNRGGKGIIGIVNSQRNGNVASTLVVEEDDEIILSTDKGSIMRCAVKEIRVAGRNTQGVRIKKLSGEEKVVSVIKIDHNIQ
;
A
#
# COMPACT_ATOMS: atom_id res chain seq x y z
N ILE A 1 -10.30 -6.39 -7.87
CA ILE A 1 -11.12 -6.82 -6.73
C ILE A 1 -10.24 -7.69 -5.85
N GLY A 2 -10.22 -7.44 -4.56
CA GLY A 2 -9.41 -8.16 -3.60
C GLY A 2 -10.23 -8.61 -2.40
N VAL A 3 -9.82 -9.72 -1.80
CA VAL A 3 -10.36 -10.24 -0.55
C VAL A 3 -9.21 -10.44 0.43
N LYS A 4 -9.42 -10.07 1.67
CA LYS A 4 -8.46 -10.28 2.76
C LYS A 4 -9.19 -10.72 4.02
N ILE A 5 -8.65 -11.71 4.69
CA ILE A 5 -9.07 -12.06 6.04
C ILE A 5 -8.51 -11.00 6.99
N CYS A 6 -9.35 -10.49 7.89
CA CYS A 6 -8.90 -9.50 8.84
C CYS A 6 -9.53 -9.73 10.22
N ARG A 7 -8.78 -9.40 11.28
CA ARG A 7 -9.25 -9.42 12.68
C ARG A 7 -9.73 -8.05 13.10
N ASP A 8 -10.54 -7.98 14.17
CA ASP A 8 -11.10 -6.72 14.66
C ASP A 8 -10.04 -5.73 15.20
N ASP A 9 -8.87 -6.22 15.56
CA ASP A 9 -7.74 -5.41 16.04
C ASP A 9 -6.82 -4.89 14.92
N GLN A 10 -7.13 -5.19 13.66
CA GLN A 10 -6.35 -4.75 12.51
C GLN A 10 -6.95 -3.49 11.88
N ASP A 11 -6.12 -2.79 11.11
CA ASP A 11 -6.53 -1.70 10.25
C ASP A 11 -6.59 -2.15 8.79
N ILE A 12 -7.46 -1.53 8.03
CA ILE A 12 -7.58 -1.71 6.59
C ILE A 12 -6.93 -0.51 5.90
N LEU A 13 -6.08 -0.79 4.92
CA LEU A 13 -5.51 0.18 4.01
C LEU A 13 -6.07 -0.05 2.60
N LEU A 14 -6.74 0.97 2.05
CA LEU A 14 -7.11 1.01 0.64
C LEU A 14 -6.21 2.00 -0.09
N SER A 15 -5.74 1.62 -1.28
CA SER A 15 -4.94 2.48 -2.16
C SER A 15 -5.60 2.61 -3.51
N THR A 16 -5.46 3.80 -4.13
CA THR A 16 -6.08 4.11 -5.41
C THR A 16 -5.06 4.29 -6.52
N LYS A 17 -5.52 4.14 -7.77
CA LYS A 17 -4.74 4.33 -8.98
C LYS A 17 -4.05 5.72 -9.01
N PHE A 18 -4.72 6.75 -8.51
CA PHE A 18 -4.18 8.12 -8.47
C PHE A 18 -3.36 8.44 -7.21
N GLY A 19 -2.89 7.40 -6.50
CA GLY A 19 -1.93 7.56 -5.41
C GLY A 19 -2.53 8.01 -4.10
N LYS A 20 -3.87 7.95 -3.91
CA LYS A 20 -4.50 8.17 -2.63
C LYS A 20 -4.56 6.91 -1.80
N CYS A 21 -4.50 7.05 -0.49
CA CYS A 21 -4.66 5.97 0.47
C CYS A 21 -5.57 6.38 1.61
N ILE A 22 -6.32 5.43 2.15
CA ILE A 22 -7.08 5.61 3.38
C ILE A 22 -6.85 4.44 4.31
N ARG A 23 -6.58 4.73 5.59
CA ARG A 23 -6.41 3.72 6.64
C ARG A 23 -7.50 3.91 7.68
N PHE A 24 -8.19 2.83 8.03
CA PHE A 24 -9.25 2.83 9.04
C PHE A 24 -9.33 1.49 9.77
N MET A 25 -9.86 1.49 10.98
CA MET A 25 -10.00 0.30 11.81
C MET A 25 -11.03 -0.67 11.19
N SER A 26 -10.72 -1.98 11.14
CA SER A 26 -11.63 -3.03 10.69
C SER A 26 -12.91 -3.10 11.51
N LYS A 27 -12.81 -2.95 12.84
CA LYS A 27 -13.96 -2.97 13.76
C LYS A 27 -15.02 -1.88 13.48
N LYS A 28 -14.69 -0.85 12.68
CA LYS A 28 -15.66 0.17 12.21
C LYS A 28 -16.46 -0.29 11.00
N LEU A 29 -16.19 -1.49 10.48
CA LEU A 29 -16.99 -2.09 9.42
C LEU A 29 -18.22 -2.74 10.03
N ARG A 30 -19.38 -2.48 9.39
CA ARG A 30 -20.62 -3.18 9.75
C ARG A 30 -20.57 -4.61 9.26
N LEU A 31 -20.88 -5.56 10.12
CA LEU A 31 -21.12 -6.95 9.73
C LEU A 31 -22.47 -7.06 9.02
N PHE A 32 -22.46 -7.62 7.82
CA PHE A 32 -23.66 -7.91 7.04
C PHE A 32 -23.96 -9.40 7.11
N LYS A 33 -25.15 -9.74 7.60
CA LYS A 33 -25.64 -11.14 7.68
C LYS A 33 -26.33 -11.60 6.38
N GLY A 34 -26.78 -10.66 5.55
CA GLY A 34 -27.52 -10.93 4.32
C GLY A 34 -26.64 -10.83 3.06
N ARG A 35 -26.97 -11.65 2.04
CA ARG A 35 -26.25 -11.68 0.76
C ARG A 35 -26.56 -10.47 -0.15
N SER A 36 -27.72 -9.82 0.03
CA SER A 36 -28.20 -8.70 -0.81
C SER A 36 -27.65 -7.32 -0.40
N SER A 37 -26.70 -7.26 0.52
CA SER A 37 -26.13 -6.00 0.99
C SER A 37 -25.24 -5.35 -0.07
N LYS A 38 -25.47 -4.05 -0.33
CA LYS A 38 -24.66 -3.24 -1.28
C LYS A 38 -23.26 -2.90 -0.77
N GLY A 39 -22.89 -3.33 0.44
CA GLY A 39 -21.63 -2.96 1.08
C GLY A 39 -21.61 -1.52 1.61
N ILE A 40 -20.42 -1.06 1.97
CA ILE A 40 -20.22 0.29 2.52
C ILE A 40 -19.02 0.96 1.84
N ARG A 41 -19.07 2.28 1.73
CA ARG A 41 -17.98 3.05 1.12
C ARG A 41 -16.73 3.00 1.99
N GLY A 42 -15.62 2.52 1.45
CA GLY A 42 -14.31 2.54 2.08
C GLY A 42 -13.58 3.87 1.87
N ILE A 43 -13.54 4.37 0.63
CA ILE A 43 -12.87 5.61 0.22
C ILE A 43 -13.75 6.39 -0.76
N GLN A 44 -13.67 7.72 -0.75
CA GLN A 44 -14.27 8.58 -1.76
C GLN A 44 -13.27 8.74 -2.91
N LEU A 45 -13.63 8.22 -4.08
CA LEU A 45 -12.83 8.32 -5.29
C LEU A 45 -13.11 9.65 -6.02
N LYS A 46 -12.10 10.12 -6.77
CA LYS A 46 -12.27 11.11 -7.82
C LYS A 46 -12.77 10.43 -9.10
N ASP A 47 -13.22 11.24 -10.07
CA ASP A 47 -13.59 10.74 -11.38
C ASP A 47 -12.41 9.97 -12.02
N ASN A 48 -12.71 8.82 -12.61
CA ASN A 48 -11.75 7.88 -13.23
C ASN A 48 -10.69 7.28 -12.29
N ASP A 49 -10.74 7.54 -10.97
CA ASP A 49 -9.90 6.85 -9.99
C ASP A 49 -10.49 5.48 -9.62
N LYS A 50 -9.64 4.54 -9.24
CA LYS A 50 -10.04 3.17 -8.88
C LYS A 50 -9.26 2.72 -7.66
N VAL A 51 -9.90 1.91 -6.80
CA VAL A 51 -9.17 1.16 -5.76
C VAL A 51 -8.39 0.05 -6.45
N ILE A 52 -7.08 0.02 -6.21
CA ILE A 52 -6.17 -0.95 -6.83
C ILE A 52 -5.59 -1.94 -5.83
N SER A 53 -5.55 -1.58 -4.55
CA SER A 53 -4.99 -2.43 -3.50
C SER A 53 -5.81 -2.37 -2.22
N LEU A 54 -5.92 -3.54 -1.59
CA LEU A 54 -6.50 -3.75 -0.27
C LEU A 54 -5.46 -4.48 0.58
N ALA A 55 -5.07 -3.92 1.71
CA ALA A 55 -4.16 -4.53 2.65
C ALA A 55 -4.68 -4.44 4.08
N THR A 56 -4.27 -5.39 4.91
CA THR A 56 -4.49 -5.38 6.36
C THR A 56 -3.20 -5.01 7.07
N LEU A 57 -3.31 -4.20 8.11
CA LEU A 57 -2.21 -3.73 8.94
C LEU A 57 -2.50 -4.07 10.39
N GLU A 58 -1.51 -4.55 11.11
CA GLU A 58 -1.62 -4.61 12.55
C GLU A 58 -1.69 -3.21 13.13
N ASN A 59 -2.64 -3.00 14.04
CA ASN A 59 -2.72 -1.74 14.75
C ASN A 59 -1.84 -1.86 16.00
N PRO A 60 -0.68 -1.20 16.06
CA PRO A 60 0.08 -1.17 17.29
C PRO A 60 -0.78 -0.49 18.35
N LYS A 61 -1.11 -1.21 19.41
CA LYS A 61 -1.88 -0.71 20.57
C LYS A 61 -1.16 0.44 21.33
N ILE A 62 -0.07 0.96 20.76
CA ILE A 62 0.77 2.01 21.32
C ILE A 62 0.27 3.36 20.83
N ASP A 63 0.16 4.33 21.72
CA ASP A 63 -0.20 5.71 21.38
C ASP A 63 0.73 6.24 20.27
N GLN A 64 0.15 6.70 19.15
CA GLN A 64 0.90 7.24 18.02
C GLN A 64 1.82 8.41 18.42
N LYS A 65 1.51 9.13 19.51
CA LYS A 65 2.36 10.19 20.07
C LYS A 65 3.64 9.63 20.68
N ILE A 66 3.54 8.47 21.36
CA ILE A 66 4.68 7.77 21.97
C ILE A 66 5.58 7.18 20.89
N ILE A 67 4.99 6.58 19.85
CA ILE A 67 5.73 6.02 18.70
C ILE A 67 6.53 7.11 17.99
N LYS A 68 5.96 8.30 17.78
CA LYS A 68 6.65 9.40 17.11
C LYS A 68 7.86 9.94 17.88
N LYS A 69 7.87 9.81 19.20
CA LYS A 69 8.95 10.32 20.08
C LYS A 69 10.03 9.29 20.38
N ASN A 70 9.81 8.01 20.09
CA ASN A 70 10.73 6.94 20.48
C ASN A 70 11.24 6.16 19.26
N ASP A 71 12.48 6.43 18.85
CA ASP A 71 13.08 5.79 17.68
C ASP A 71 13.34 4.29 17.85
N LYS A 72 13.49 3.79 19.10
CA LYS A 72 13.60 2.34 19.36
C LYS A 72 12.27 1.62 19.07
N ILE A 73 11.14 2.25 19.41
CA ILE A 73 9.81 1.72 19.09
C ILE A 73 9.56 1.75 17.58
N LYS A 74 10.00 2.83 16.90
CA LYS A 74 9.92 2.91 15.43
C LYS A 74 10.73 1.80 14.75
N LYS A 75 11.93 1.51 15.24
CA LYS A 75 12.78 0.42 14.71
C LYS A 75 12.19 -0.96 14.94
N GLY A 76 11.43 -1.19 16.02
CA GLY A 76 10.73 -2.44 16.29
C GLY A 76 9.48 -2.68 15.42
N LEU A 77 9.03 -1.66 14.68
CA LEU A 77 7.86 -1.71 13.81
C LEU A 77 8.30 -1.62 12.34
N ASN A 78 9.10 -2.57 11.88
CA ASN A 78 9.74 -2.58 10.54
C ASN A 78 8.76 -2.84 9.37
N LYS A 79 7.51 -2.36 9.49
CA LYS A 79 6.52 -2.48 8.41
C LYS A 79 6.47 -1.22 7.57
N PHE A 80 6.47 -1.43 6.26
CA PHE A 80 6.41 -0.37 5.27
C PHE A 80 5.22 -0.56 4.33
N ILE A 81 4.76 0.54 3.78
CA ILE A 81 3.87 0.56 2.64
C ILE A 81 4.72 0.80 1.39
N LEU A 82 4.89 -0.25 0.60
CA LEU A 82 5.53 -0.20 -0.70
C LEU A 82 4.50 0.25 -1.73
N SER A 83 4.78 1.31 -2.45
CA SER A 83 3.97 1.76 -3.61
C SER A 83 4.83 1.67 -4.86
N VAL A 84 4.32 1.00 -5.89
CA VAL A 84 4.97 0.86 -7.20
C VAL A 84 4.04 1.40 -8.26
N THR A 85 4.59 2.13 -9.24
CA THR A 85 3.84 2.78 -10.32
C THR A 85 4.09 2.11 -11.67
N GLU A 86 3.19 2.38 -12.61
CA GLU A 86 3.18 1.80 -13.98
C GLU A 86 4.53 2.00 -14.70
N ASN A 87 5.22 3.12 -14.47
CA ASN A 87 6.48 3.43 -15.15
C ASN A 87 7.73 2.90 -14.41
N GLY A 88 7.56 1.95 -13.46
CA GLY A 88 8.66 1.30 -12.76
C GLY A 88 9.31 2.14 -11.65
N TYR A 89 8.63 3.17 -11.16
CA TYR A 89 9.04 3.93 -9.98
C TYR A 89 8.34 3.40 -8.74
N GLY A 90 8.93 3.63 -7.59
CA GLY A 90 8.31 3.28 -6.33
C GLY A 90 9.12 3.72 -5.13
N LYS A 91 8.57 3.43 -3.98
CA LYS A 91 9.17 3.74 -2.68
C LYS A 91 8.54 2.89 -1.60
N ARG A 92 9.24 2.75 -0.48
CA ARG A 92 8.67 2.29 0.77
C ARG A 92 8.52 3.46 1.73
N SER A 93 7.35 3.60 2.37
CA SER A 93 7.09 4.61 3.40
C SER A 93 6.70 3.92 4.69
N SER A 94 7.12 4.46 5.84
CA SER A 94 6.71 3.88 7.12
C SER A 94 5.18 3.80 7.20
N PHE A 95 4.63 2.67 7.64
CA PHE A 95 3.19 2.52 7.82
C PHE A 95 2.63 3.49 8.88
N LEU A 96 3.50 4.00 9.77
CA LEU A 96 3.16 5.02 10.77
C LEU A 96 2.83 6.39 10.17
N ASP A 97 3.31 6.65 8.96
CA ASP A 97 2.97 7.88 8.24
C ASP A 97 1.52 7.90 7.75
N TYR A 98 0.85 6.76 7.73
CA TYR A 98 -0.54 6.61 7.30
C TYR A 98 -1.46 6.69 8.52
N ARG A 99 -1.97 7.87 8.81
CA ARG A 99 -2.87 8.09 9.95
C ARG A 99 -4.15 7.26 9.83
N VAL A 100 -4.62 6.73 10.94
CA VAL A 100 -5.94 6.08 11.03
C VAL A 100 -7.02 7.15 10.98
N THR A 101 -8.00 6.98 10.11
CA THR A 101 -9.12 7.91 9.90
C THR A 101 -10.44 7.15 9.94
N ASN A 102 -11.54 7.85 9.70
CA ASN A 102 -12.81 7.21 9.40
C ASN A 102 -12.84 6.76 7.93
N ARG A 103 -13.54 5.65 7.64
CA ARG A 103 -13.80 5.18 6.27
C ARG A 103 -14.62 6.19 5.46
N GLY A 104 -14.59 6.08 4.15
CA GLY A 104 -15.43 6.88 3.25
C GLY A 104 -14.94 8.29 2.97
N GLY A 105 -13.80 8.70 3.56
CA GLY A 105 -13.19 10.01 3.30
C GLY A 105 -12.36 10.03 2.00
N LYS A 106 -11.82 11.20 1.65
CA LYS A 106 -10.98 11.44 0.44
C LYS A 106 -9.59 10.80 0.53
N GLY A 107 -9.22 10.22 1.70
CA GLY A 107 -7.89 9.69 1.93
C GLY A 107 -6.78 10.75 1.98
N ILE A 108 -5.55 10.26 2.01
CA ILE A 108 -4.32 11.06 2.02
C ILE A 108 -3.46 10.67 0.82
N ILE A 109 -2.45 11.48 0.48
CA ILE A 109 -1.48 11.12 -0.55
C ILE A 109 -0.60 10.01 0.00
N GLY A 110 -0.54 8.87 -0.70
CA GLY A 110 0.39 7.78 -0.46
C GLY A 110 1.64 7.90 -1.32
N ILE A 111 1.46 8.27 -2.59
CA ILE A 111 2.52 8.60 -3.55
C ILE A 111 2.01 9.72 -4.46
N VAL A 112 2.91 10.60 -4.91
CA VAL A 112 2.59 11.66 -5.86
C VAL A 112 2.74 11.12 -7.28
N ASN A 113 1.64 11.05 -8.02
CA ASN A 113 1.65 10.69 -9.43
C ASN A 113 2.09 11.88 -10.29
N SER A 114 2.81 11.58 -11.37
CA SER A 114 3.24 12.54 -12.39
C SER A 114 3.38 11.82 -13.73
N GLN A 115 3.60 12.56 -14.80
CA GLN A 115 3.88 11.98 -16.11
C GLN A 115 5.10 11.03 -16.09
N ARG A 116 6.09 11.34 -15.25
CA ARG A 116 7.31 10.55 -15.09
C ARG A 116 7.05 9.16 -14.54
N ASN A 117 6.30 9.06 -13.44
CA ASN A 117 6.11 7.80 -12.74
C ASN A 117 4.80 7.08 -13.09
N GLY A 118 3.84 7.76 -13.70
CA GLY A 118 2.55 7.17 -14.07
C GLY A 118 1.62 6.94 -12.89
N ASN A 119 0.60 6.12 -13.11
CA ASN A 119 -0.36 5.74 -12.07
C ASN A 119 0.22 4.66 -11.15
N VAL A 120 -0.39 4.47 -10.00
CA VAL A 120 -0.03 3.38 -9.10
C VAL A 120 -0.49 2.05 -9.69
N ALA A 121 0.44 1.12 -9.85
CA ALA A 121 0.18 -0.25 -10.29
C ALA A 121 -0.13 -1.17 -9.11
N SER A 122 0.60 -1.01 -7.99
CA SER A 122 0.36 -1.83 -6.80
C SER A 122 0.80 -1.12 -5.51
N THR A 123 0.16 -1.51 -4.40
CA THR A 123 0.57 -1.09 -3.04
C THR A 123 0.52 -2.31 -2.13
N LEU A 124 1.62 -2.60 -1.44
CA LEU A 124 1.81 -3.77 -0.58
C LEU A 124 2.28 -3.35 0.81
N VAL A 125 1.94 -4.17 1.80
CA VAL A 125 2.57 -4.12 3.13
C VAL A 125 3.78 -5.05 3.12
N VAL A 126 4.94 -4.52 3.43
CA VAL A 126 6.21 -5.25 3.38
C VAL A 126 7.06 -4.96 4.61
N GLU A 127 7.94 -5.89 4.90
CA GLU A 127 9.02 -5.76 5.89
C GLU A 127 10.37 -5.59 5.17
N GLU A 128 11.42 -5.27 5.91
CA GLU A 128 12.71 -4.95 5.33
C GLU A 128 13.36 -6.15 4.60
N ASP A 129 13.17 -7.34 5.20
CA ASP A 129 13.76 -8.59 4.68
C ASP A 129 12.88 -9.30 3.65
N ASP A 130 11.72 -8.72 3.31
CA ASP A 130 10.85 -9.26 2.26
C ASP A 130 11.48 -9.11 0.87
N GLU A 131 11.01 -9.93 -0.05
CA GLU A 131 11.28 -9.83 -1.48
C GLU A 131 10.00 -9.68 -2.26
N ILE A 132 10.09 -9.03 -3.39
CA ILE A 132 8.97 -8.85 -4.31
C ILE A 132 9.30 -9.36 -5.71
N ILE A 133 8.28 -9.79 -6.41
CA ILE A 133 8.30 -10.02 -7.86
C ILE A 133 7.47 -8.93 -8.51
N LEU A 134 8.07 -8.27 -9.49
CA LEU A 134 7.46 -7.26 -10.33
C LEU A 134 7.32 -7.81 -11.74
N SER A 135 6.12 -7.75 -12.30
CA SER A 135 5.86 -8.18 -13.68
C SER A 135 5.31 -7.03 -14.53
N THR A 136 5.58 -7.12 -15.83
CA THR A 136 5.19 -6.10 -16.82
C THR A 136 4.25 -6.67 -17.87
N ASP A 137 3.57 -5.79 -18.60
CA ASP A 137 2.68 -6.14 -19.71
C ASP A 137 3.41 -6.75 -20.93
N LYS A 138 4.74 -6.61 -21.00
CA LYS A 138 5.59 -7.25 -22.02
C LYS A 138 6.19 -8.58 -21.56
N GLY A 139 5.75 -9.11 -20.39
CA GLY A 139 6.21 -10.39 -19.87
C GLY A 139 7.56 -10.34 -19.13
N SER A 140 8.16 -9.17 -18.93
CA SER A 140 9.37 -9.06 -18.11
C SER A 140 9.03 -9.31 -16.64
N ILE A 141 9.88 -10.12 -15.98
CA ILE A 141 9.79 -10.42 -14.56
C ILE A 141 11.07 -9.95 -13.87
N MET A 142 10.96 -9.35 -12.69
CA MET A 142 12.10 -8.96 -11.87
C MET A 142 11.84 -9.29 -10.40
N ARG A 143 12.78 -9.95 -9.76
CA ARG A 143 12.84 -10.13 -8.31
C ARG A 143 13.70 -9.02 -7.70
N CYS A 144 13.26 -8.44 -6.59
CA CYS A 144 13.93 -7.33 -5.92
C CYS A 144 13.75 -7.47 -4.40
N ALA A 145 14.85 -7.29 -3.65
CA ALA A 145 14.79 -7.23 -2.20
C ALA A 145 14.18 -5.88 -1.77
N VAL A 146 13.25 -5.90 -0.83
CA VAL A 146 12.58 -4.67 -0.35
C VAL A 146 13.57 -3.68 0.24
N LYS A 147 14.63 -4.15 0.91
CA LYS A 147 15.68 -3.31 1.48
C LYS A 147 16.41 -2.40 0.47
N GLU A 148 16.45 -2.80 -0.80
CA GLU A 148 17.08 -2.00 -1.87
C GLU A 148 16.20 -0.83 -2.32
N ILE A 149 14.91 -0.86 -2.00
CA ILE A 149 13.97 0.20 -2.35
C ILE A 149 14.07 1.32 -1.32
N ARG A 150 14.30 2.54 -1.77
CA ARG A 150 14.48 3.70 -0.90
C ARG A 150 13.29 3.93 0.03
N VAL A 151 13.56 4.17 1.31
CA VAL A 151 12.59 4.71 2.25
C VAL A 151 12.40 6.21 1.98
N ALA A 152 11.15 6.62 1.77
CA ALA A 152 10.82 8.02 1.49
C ALA A 152 9.44 8.37 2.08
N GLY A 153 9.23 9.64 2.37
CA GLY A 153 7.96 10.14 2.88
C GLY A 153 6.80 9.94 1.88
N ARG A 154 5.57 9.90 2.38
CA ARG A 154 4.36 9.67 1.55
C ARG A 154 4.23 10.65 0.38
N ASN A 155 4.51 11.93 0.61
CA ASN A 155 4.32 13.00 -0.37
C ASN A 155 5.52 13.14 -1.32
N THR A 156 5.97 12.02 -1.90
CA THR A 156 7.06 11.96 -2.88
C THR A 156 6.68 11.10 -4.07
N GLN A 157 7.39 11.24 -5.18
CA GLN A 157 7.16 10.50 -6.42
C GLN A 157 7.83 9.11 -6.45
N GLY A 158 8.66 8.81 -5.45
CA GLY A 158 9.49 7.61 -5.44
C GLY A 158 10.74 7.71 -6.33
N VAL A 159 11.48 6.61 -6.37
CA VAL A 159 12.69 6.42 -7.18
C VAL A 159 12.45 5.33 -8.21
N ARG A 160 13.30 5.24 -9.23
CA ARG A 160 13.22 4.18 -10.23
C ARG A 160 13.65 2.85 -9.60
N ILE A 161 12.74 1.86 -9.60
CA ILE A 161 13.01 0.48 -9.17
C ILE A 161 13.44 -0.35 -10.37
N LYS A 162 12.76 -0.19 -11.51
CA LYS A 162 13.07 -0.89 -12.76
C LYS A 162 13.11 0.10 -13.91
N LYS A 163 14.14 -0.01 -14.77
CA LYS A 163 14.16 0.65 -16.07
C LYS A 163 13.32 -0.19 -17.03
N LEU A 164 12.26 0.40 -17.53
CA LEU A 164 11.36 -0.21 -18.51
C LEU A 164 11.79 0.17 -19.94
N SER A 165 11.47 -0.67 -20.92
CA SER A 165 11.79 -0.48 -22.32
C SER A 165 10.58 0.09 -23.09
N GLY A 166 10.76 1.21 -23.76
CA GLY A 166 9.69 1.84 -24.56
C GLY A 166 8.43 2.12 -23.74
N GLU A 167 7.30 1.61 -24.20
CA GLU A 167 5.98 1.78 -23.56
C GLU A 167 5.64 0.70 -22.53
N GLU A 168 6.61 -0.14 -22.15
CA GLU A 168 6.41 -1.21 -21.15
C GLU A 168 5.88 -0.64 -19.83
N LYS A 169 4.92 -1.35 -19.22
CA LYS A 169 4.27 -0.94 -17.96
C LYS A 169 4.33 -2.06 -16.92
N VAL A 170 4.55 -1.67 -15.67
CA VAL A 170 4.35 -2.58 -14.54
C VAL A 170 2.86 -2.83 -14.38
N VAL A 171 2.46 -4.11 -14.34
CA VAL A 171 1.06 -4.51 -14.19
C VAL A 171 0.78 -5.21 -12.86
N SER A 172 1.79 -5.85 -12.26
CA SER A 172 1.62 -6.55 -10.99
C SER A 172 2.89 -6.48 -10.15
N VAL A 173 2.70 -6.43 -8.84
CA VAL A 173 3.76 -6.61 -7.85
C VAL A 173 3.22 -7.51 -6.76
N ILE A 174 3.94 -8.56 -6.44
CA ILE A 174 3.58 -9.51 -5.38
C ILE A 174 4.73 -9.64 -4.38
N LYS A 175 4.41 -9.90 -3.14
CA LYS A 175 5.37 -10.28 -2.11
C LYS A 175 5.63 -11.78 -2.20
N ILE A 176 6.89 -12.19 -2.06
CA ILE A 176 7.26 -13.60 -1.98
C ILE A 176 7.06 -14.04 -0.53
N ASP A 177 6.22 -15.04 -0.33
CA ASP A 177 6.09 -15.71 0.96
C ASP A 177 7.17 -16.80 1.07
N HIS A 178 8.14 -16.60 1.98
CA HIS A 178 9.18 -17.58 2.25
C HIS A 178 8.69 -18.79 3.08
N ASN A 179 7.42 -18.79 3.50
CA ASN A 179 6.83 -19.84 4.34
C ASN A 179 6.14 -20.97 3.55
N ILE A 180 6.34 -21.06 2.23
CA ILE A 180 5.87 -22.20 1.43
C ILE A 180 7.04 -23.18 1.32
N GLN A 181 7.18 -24.00 2.36
CA GLN A 181 7.91 -25.28 2.30
C GLN A 181 6.91 -26.41 2.19
#